data_92afe53e87c9d7a46a323d91acc0a157
#
_entry.id   92afe53e87c9d7a46a323d91acc0a157
#
_cell.length_a   1.000
_cell.length_b   1.000
_cell.length_c   1.000
_cell.angle_alpha   90.00
_cell.angle_beta   90.00
_cell.angle_gamma   90.00
#
_symmetry.space_group_name_H-M   'P 1'
#
loop_
_entity.id
_entity.type
_entity.pdbx_description
1 polymer ?
#
loop_
_entity_poly.entity_id
_entity_poly.type
_entity_poly.pdbx_seq_one_letter_code
_entity_poly.pdbx_strand_id
1 'polypeptide(L)'
;MLKGSFELIGDKSISHRAVMFSSISKGHNKISNFLMGEDCLSTISCFRKMGVDIQIDGKDVYVKGNGLYGLKRPKEILDVGNSGTTIRLMMGILAGNKFDATLIGDNSIAKRPMKRVTDPLRLMGCNIEGKDDANYTPIKIYGGDLKAIDYHMPVASAQVKSALILASLYANDTSFIYEKVKSRNHTEIMLKSFGADINVENLKISVNPVNELFSQDIYVPGDISSAAFIIVSALITKGSEVIIKNVGLNKTRTGIIDVVKNMNGNIEIINERLVGGELVGDLLVRYTKDLCATTIDKDIIPRLIDEIPVIAVLATQAEGTTIIKDAQELKVKESNRIKSMVENLKILGADIEELEDGMIIKGKSKLNGGKIKTFKDHRIAMAFSTLNLISAEKIKLDDEDCINVSFPGYFDLIKSLTK
;
A
#
# COMPACT_ATOMS: atom_id res chain seq x y z
N MET A 1 18.02 -14.18 17.99
CA MET A 1 17.66 -14.75 16.67
C MET A 1 16.15 -14.78 16.53
N LEU A 2 15.63 -14.78 15.32
CA LEU A 2 14.18 -14.90 15.09
C LEU A 2 13.83 -16.35 14.72
N LYS A 3 12.85 -16.94 15.39
CA LYS A 3 12.40 -18.32 15.12
C LYS A 3 10.90 -18.48 15.33
N GLY A 4 10.27 -19.25 14.46
CA GLY A 4 8.86 -19.61 14.58
C GLY A 4 8.06 -19.48 13.30
N SER A 5 6.76 -19.70 13.42
CA SER A 5 5.81 -19.51 12.33
C SER A 5 4.62 -18.69 12.81
N PHE A 6 4.10 -17.81 11.98
CA PHE A 6 2.98 -16.95 12.32
C PHE A 6 2.16 -16.55 11.09
N GLU A 7 0.93 -16.17 11.31
CA GLU A 7 0.10 -15.52 10.28
C GLU A 7 0.30 -14.03 10.34
N LEU A 8 0.42 -13.43 9.16
CA LEU A 8 0.58 -12.00 9.02
C LEU A 8 -0.79 -11.30 9.06
N ILE A 9 -0.77 -10.04 9.48
CA ILE A 9 -1.92 -9.15 9.36
C ILE A 9 -2.32 -8.97 7.90
N GLY A 10 -3.59 -8.70 7.65
CA GLY A 10 -4.13 -8.53 6.30
C GLY A 10 -3.49 -7.39 5.51
N ASP A 11 -3.44 -7.55 4.18
CA ASP A 11 -2.92 -6.55 3.25
C ASP A 11 -3.73 -5.25 3.32
N LYS A 12 -3.04 -4.13 3.55
CA LYS A 12 -3.65 -2.80 3.65
C LYS A 12 -4.42 -2.41 2.39
N SER A 13 -3.82 -2.60 1.23
CA SER A 13 -4.41 -2.22 -0.06
C SER A 13 -5.66 -3.03 -0.40
N ILE A 14 -5.67 -4.32 -0.03
CA ILE A 14 -6.82 -5.21 -0.21
C ILE A 14 -7.90 -4.89 0.83
N SER A 15 -7.53 -4.63 2.10
CA SER A 15 -8.49 -4.25 3.15
C SER A 15 -9.29 -2.99 2.81
N HIS A 16 -8.62 -1.94 2.32
CA HIS A 16 -9.31 -0.73 1.83
C HIS A 16 -10.32 -1.07 0.74
N ARG A 17 -9.89 -1.82 -0.28
CA ARG A 17 -10.72 -2.19 -1.42
C ARG A 17 -11.88 -3.09 -1.03
N ALA A 18 -11.63 -4.02 -0.12
CA ALA A 18 -12.66 -4.92 0.39
C ALA A 18 -13.84 -4.13 0.98
N VAL A 19 -13.57 -3.15 1.85
CA VAL A 19 -14.63 -2.28 2.41
C VAL A 19 -15.28 -1.43 1.32
N MET A 20 -14.51 -0.81 0.43
CA MET A 20 -15.03 0.06 -0.61
C MET A 20 -15.95 -0.70 -1.57
N PHE A 21 -15.49 -1.85 -2.09
CA PHE A 21 -16.24 -2.62 -3.07
C PHE A 21 -17.45 -3.32 -2.45
N SER A 22 -17.30 -3.85 -1.24
CA SER A 22 -18.44 -4.36 -0.47
C SER A 22 -19.51 -3.30 -0.21
N SER A 23 -19.10 -2.04 0.02
CA SER A 23 -20.04 -0.94 0.30
C SER A 23 -20.87 -0.54 -0.93
N ILE A 24 -20.29 -0.63 -2.14
CA ILE A 24 -20.95 -0.30 -3.41
C ILE A 24 -21.49 -1.55 -4.15
N SER A 25 -21.36 -2.74 -3.59
CA SER A 25 -22.03 -3.96 -4.07
C SER A 25 -23.40 -4.12 -3.43
N LYS A 26 -24.24 -5.00 -3.98
CA LYS A 26 -25.53 -5.34 -3.40
C LYS A 26 -25.47 -6.65 -2.64
N GLY A 27 -25.84 -6.63 -1.37
CA GLY A 27 -25.92 -7.81 -0.52
C GLY A 27 -25.01 -7.77 0.69
N HIS A 28 -24.80 -8.91 1.32
CA HIS A 28 -23.98 -9.06 2.52
C HIS A 28 -22.61 -9.61 2.13
N ASN A 29 -21.56 -9.01 2.67
CA ASN A 29 -20.18 -9.41 2.44
C ASN A 29 -19.50 -9.67 3.79
N LYS A 30 -18.74 -10.75 3.89
CA LYS A 30 -17.82 -11.00 5.00
C LYS A 30 -16.39 -10.76 4.53
N ILE A 31 -15.63 -9.93 5.26
CA ILE A 31 -14.22 -9.66 5.01
C ILE A 31 -13.45 -10.25 6.19
N SER A 32 -12.69 -11.32 5.96
CA SER A 32 -11.90 -11.98 6.99
C SER A 32 -10.42 -11.58 6.93
N ASN A 33 -9.75 -11.59 8.08
CA ASN A 33 -8.36 -11.14 8.27
C ASN A 33 -8.15 -9.68 7.83
N PHE A 34 -9.11 -8.82 8.10
CA PHE A 34 -9.05 -7.39 7.79
C PHE A 34 -7.94 -6.70 8.59
N LEU A 35 -7.22 -5.76 7.97
CA LEU A 35 -6.25 -4.93 8.68
C LEU A 35 -6.96 -3.88 9.55
N MET A 36 -6.86 -4.02 10.87
CA MET A 36 -7.39 -3.06 11.86
C MET A 36 -6.45 -1.86 12.09
N GLY A 37 -5.76 -1.40 11.04
CA GLY A 37 -4.93 -0.20 11.07
C GLY A 37 -5.78 1.07 10.86
N GLU A 38 -5.29 2.20 11.38
CA GLU A 38 -6.00 3.49 11.36
C GLU A 38 -6.46 3.91 9.96
N ASP A 39 -5.63 3.71 8.94
CA ASP A 39 -5.97 4.01 7.54
C ASP A 39 -7.22 3.25 7.08
N CYS A 40 -7.31 1.95 7.39
CA CYS A 40 -8.42 1.10 6.99
C CYS A 40 -9.69 1.41 7.80
N LEU A 41 -9.53 1.75 9.08
CA LEU A 41 -10.63 2.19 9.94
C LEU A 41 -11.21 3.54 9.49
N SER A 42 -10.37 4.46 8.98
CA SER A 42 -10.84 5.70 8.36
C SER A 42 -11.72 5.44 7.14
N THR A 43 -11.40 4.42 6.32
CA THR A 43 -12.27 3.98 5.21
C THR A 43 -13.63 3.54 5.73
N ILE A 44 -13.67 2.68 6.74
CA ILE A 44 -14.93 2.22 7.35
C ILE A 44 -15.74 3.40 7.86
N SER A 45 -15.10 4.34 8.57
CA SER A 45 -15.75 5.55 9.10
C SER A 45 -16.41 6.37 7.99
N CYS A 46 -15.70 6.60 6.88
CA CYS A 46 -16.24 7.34 5.74
C CYS A 46 -17.47 6.66 5.13
N PHE A 47 -17.43 5.34 4.92
CA PHE A 47 -18.58 4.62 4.34
C PHE A 47 -19.77 4.51 5.30
N ARG A 48 -19.54 4.40 6.61
CA ARG A 48 -20.61 4.51 7.62
C ARG A 48 -21.31 5.87 7.56
N LYS A 49 -20.57 6.97 7.41
CA LYS A 49 -21.14 8.33 7.23
C LYS A 49 -21.97 8.46 5.95
N MET A 50 -21.71 7.62 4.95
CA MET A 50 -22.51 7.53 3.71
C MET A 50 -23.63 6.50 3.79
N GLY A 51 -23.95 6.01 5.00
CA GLY A 51 -25.12 5.19 5.27
C GLY A 51 -24.93 3.69 5.01
N VAL A 52 -23.69 3.21 4.92
CA VAL A 52 -23.39 1.77 4.82
C VAL A 52 -23.36 1.16 6.22
N ASP A 53 -24.07 0.04 6.41
CA ASP A 53 -24.02 -0.75 7.64
C ASP A 53 -22.76 -1.63 7.62
N ILE A 54 -21.82 -1.31 8.52
CA ILE A 54 -20.55 -2.02 8.64
C ILE A 54 -20.34 -2.40 10.11
N GLN A 55 -20.21 -3.69 10.38
CA GLN A 55 -19.95 -4.24 11.70
C GLN A 55 -18.55 -4.85 11.76
N ILE A 56 -17.89 -4.73 12.90
CA ILE A 56 -16.53 -5.24 13.15
C ILE A 56 -16.63 -6.25 14.29
N ASP A 57 -16.07 -7.45 14.05
CA ASP A 57 -15.92 -8.49 15.06
C ASP A 57 -14.50 -9.07 15.00
N GLY A 58 -13.64 -8.64 15.92
CA GLY A 58 -12.22 -8.98 15.92
C GLY A 58 -11.51 -8.53 14.64
N LYS A 59 -11.09 -9.49 13.81
CA LYS A 59 -10.47 -9.25 12.49
C LYS A 59 -11.45 -9.44 11.31
N ASP A 60 -12.71 -9.73 11.60
CA ASP A 60 -13.75 -9.89 10.58
C ASP A 60 -14.58 -8.60 10.48
N VAL A 61 -14.90 -8.21 9.26
CA VAL A 61 -15.75 -7.04 8.97
C VAL A 61 -16.93 -7.50 8.12
N TYR A 62 -18.12 -7.16 8.57
CA TYR A 62 -19.37 -7.48 7.89
C TYR A 62 -19.93 -6.21 7.27
N VAL A 63 -20.18 -6.22 5.97
CA VAL A 63 -20.64 -5.07 5.21
C VAL A 63 -21.96 -5.42 4.52
N LYS A 64 -23.01 -4.67 4.82
CA LYS A 64 -24.24 -4.69 4.05
C LYS A 64 -24.15 -3.62 2.98
N GLY A 65 -23.79 -4.05 1.77
CA GLY A 65 -23.58 -3.15 0.65
C GLY A 65 -24.90 -2.55 0.13
N ASN A 66 -24.84 -1.28 -0.24
CA ASN A 66 -26.01 -0.49 -0.66
C ASN A 66 -26.23 -0.51 -2.19
N GLY A 67 -25.35 -1.19 -2.96
CA GLY A 67 -25.32 -1.12 -4.42
C GLY A 67 -24.59 0.10 -4.95
N LEU A 68 -24.35 0.11 -6.25
CA LEU A 68 -23.48 1.09 -6.91
C LEU A 68 -23.96 2.54 -6.70
N TYR A 69 -25.26 2.77 -6.69
CA TYR A 69 -25.91 4.08 -6.52
C TYR A 69 -26.59 4.27 -5.15
N GLY A 70 -26.34 3.36 -4.19
CA GLY A 70 -27.05 3.34 -2.91
C GLY A 70 -26.38 4.14 -1.78
N LEU A 71 -25.23 4.76 -2.02
CA LEU A 71 -24.58 5.62 -1.05
C LEU A 71 -25.43 6.88 -0.79
N LYS A 72 -25.45 7.33 0.46
CA LYS A 72 -26.18 8.53 0.86
C LYS A 72 -25.24 9.72 1.01
N ARG A 73 -25.75 10.93 0.68
CA ARG A 73 -25.03 12.17 0.94
C ARG A 73 -24.61 12.22 2.41
N PRO A 74 -23.31 12.37 2.71
CA PRO A 74 -22.85 12.47 4.09
C PRO A 74 -23.33 13.79 4.72
N LYS A 75 -23.75 13.73 5.98
CA LYS A 75 -24.11 14.93 6.76
C LYS A 75 -22.89 15.67 7.29
N GLU A 76 -21.77 14.98 7.36
CA GLU A 76 -20.51 15.47 7.91
C GLU A 76 -19.39 15.37 6.87
N ILE A 77 -18.33 16.11 7.10
CA ILE A 77 -17.08 16.01 6.33
C ILE A 77 -16.51 14.59 6.49
N LEU A 78 -16.04 14.03 5.37
CA LEU A 78 -15.38 12.74 5.32
C LEU A 78 -13.90 12.93 5.65
N ASP A 79 -13.49 12.57 6.86
CA ASP A 79 -12.11 12.61 7.30
C ASP A 79 -11.44 11.27 7.00
N VAL A 80 -10.42 11.29 6.15
CA VAL A 80 -9.68 10.10 5.73
C VAL A 80 -8.43 9.85 6.60
N GLY A 81 -8.19 10.68 7.63
CA GLY A 81 -6.98 10.60 8.46
C GLY A 81 -5.71 10.75 7.62
N ASN A 82 -4.78 9.81 7.73
CA ASN A 82 -3.53 9.78 6.96
C ASN A 82 -3.64 8.97 5.64
N SER A 83 -4.82 8.47 5.30
CA SER A 83 -4.98 7.49 4.23
C SER A 83 -5.04 8.09 2.83
N GLY A 84 -3.90 8.09 2.13
CA GLY A 84 -3.84 8.43 0.71
C GLY A 84 -4.61 7.47 -0.20
N THR A 85 -4.82 6.23 0.23
CA THR A 85 -5.65 5.26 -0.51
C THR A 85 -7.12 5.61 -0.38
N THR A 86 -7.59 5.88 0.83
CA THR A 86 -8.99 6.24 1.08
C THR A 86 -9.39 7.44 0.25
N ILE A 87 -8.64 8.56 0.35
CA ILE A 87 -9.03 9.78 -0.33
C ILE A 87 -9.06 9.60 -1.85
N ARG A 88 -8.03 8.98 -2.45
CA ARG A 88 -7.93 8.88 -3.92
C ARG A 88 -8.96 7.92 -4.52
N LEU A 89 -9.17 6.76 -3.92
CA LEU A 89 -10.14 5.79 -4.44
C LEU A 89 -11.57 6.27 -4.24
N MET A 90 -11.86 6.87 -3.06
CA MET A 90 -13.18 7.45 -2.80
C MET A 90 -13.55 8.56 -3.77
N MET A 91 -12.60 9.37 -4.23
CA MET A 91 -12.88 10.37 -5.26
C MET A 91 -13.49 9.75 -6.52
N GLY A 92 -13.00 8.57 -6.95
CA GLY A 92 -13.57 7.84 -8.08
C GLY A 92 -15.00 7.36 -7.83
N ILE A 93 -15.28 6.85 -6.62
CA ILE A 93 -16.63 6.39 -6.25
C ILE A 93 -17.60 7.58 -6.12
N LEU A 94 -17.17 8.65 -5.45
CA LEU A 94 -17.99 9.83 -5.21
C LEU A 94 -18.32 10.57 -6.50
N ALA A 95 -17.42 10.57 -7.48
CA ALA A 95 -17.63 11.22 -8.77
C ALA A 95 -18.89 10.69 -9.51
N GLY A 96 -19.22 9.40 -9.36
CA GLY A 96 -20.40 8.80 -10.00
C GLY A 96 -21.70 8.84 -9.15
N ASN A 97 -21.63 9.34 -7.91
CA ASN A 97 -22.80 9.40 -7.02
C ASN A 97 -23.41 10.81 -6.99
N LYS A 98 -24.71 10.96 -7.26
CA LYS A 98 -25.41 12.25 -7.45
C LYS A 98 -25.61 13.05 -6.16
N PHE A 99 -24.54 13.33 -5.44
CA PHE A 99 -24.51 14.22 -4.28
C PHE A 99 -23.11 14.86 -4.13
N ASP A 100 -23.00 15.88 -3.28
CA ASP A 100 -21.72 16.49 -2.94
C ASP A 100 -21.16 15.91 -1.64
N ALA A 101 -19.85 15.79 -1.59
CA ALA A 101 -19.11 15.39 -0.40
C ALA A 101 -17.78 16.16 -0.29
N THR A 102 -17.36 16.44 0.95
CA THR A 102 -16.08 17.09 1.22
C THR A 102 -15.14 16.09 1.91
N LEU A 103 -13.94 15.98 1.37
CA LEU A 103 -12.87 15.12 1.87
C LEU A 103 -11.79 15.99 2.52
N ILE A 104 -11.40 15.62 3.74
CA ILE A 104 -10.23 16.16 4.43
C ILE A 104 -9.35 15.02 4.94
N GLY A 105 -8.16 15.34 5.40
CA GLY A 105 -7.28 14.44 6.11
C GLY A 105 -6.34 15.21 7.03
N ASP A 106 -5.40 14.52 7.62
CA ASP A 106 -4.43 15.10 8.54
C ASP A 106 -3.41 16.03 7.82
N ASN A 107 -2.47 16.57 8.59
CA ASN A 107 -1.42 17.45 8.06
C ASN A 107 -0.50 16.78 7.02
N SER A 108 -0.40 15.47 6.99
CA SER A 108 0.35 14.72 5.97
C SER A 108 -0.45 14.68 4.67
N ILE A 109 -1.72 14.29 4.71
CA ILE A 109 -2.61 14.29 3.53
C ILE A 109 -2.77 15.68 2.95
N ALA A 110 -2.85 16.72 3.79
CA ALA A 110 -2.99 18.10 3.36
C ALA A 110 -1.83 18.62 2.48
N LYS A 111 -0.70 17.92 2.48
CA LYS A 111 0.49 18.25 1.67
C LYS A 111 0.67 17.35 0.44
N ARG A 112 -0.15 16.29 0.32
CA ARG A 112 -0.02 15.35 -0.80
C ARG A 112 -0.80 15.84 -2.02
N PRO A 113 -0.19 15.81 -3.22
CA PRO A 113 -0.86 16.28 -4.44
C PRO A 113 -2.01 15.35 -4.85
N MET A 114 -3.17 15.93 -5.16
CA MET A 114 -4.37 15.24 -5.61
C MET A 114 -4.70 15.49 -7.09
N LYS A 115 -4.06 16.46 -7.76
CA LYS A 115 -4.28 16.77 -9.18
C LYS A 115 -4.16 15.56 -10.09
N ARG A 116 -3.26 14.63 -9.78
CA ARG A 116 -3.13 13.38 -10.56
C ARG A 116 -4.42 12.53 -10.60
N VAL A 117 -5.38 12.79 -9.69
CA VAL A 117 -6.71 12.14 -9.66
C VAL A 117 -7.80 13.12 -10.03
N THR A 118 -7.76 14.36 -9.50
CA THR A 118 -8.82 15.35 -9.75
C THR A 118 -8.87 15.79 -11.20
N ASP A 119 -7.73 15.98 -11.88
CA ASP A 119 -7.69 16.38 -13.28
C ASP A 119 -8.36 15.33 -14.22
N PRO A 120 -8.01 14.04 -14.20
CA PRO A 120 -8.69 13.07 -15.06
C PRO A 120 -10.17 12.86 -14.67
N LEU A 121 -10.56 12.98 -13.41
CA LEU A 121 -11.99 12.93 -13.02
C LEU A 121 -12.75 14.13 -13.58
N ARG A 122 -12.15 15.32 -13.67
CA ARG A 122 -12.73 16.48 -14.34
C ARG A 122 -12.90 16.25 -15.85
N LEU A 123 -11.95 15.56 -16.50
CA LEU A 123 -12.10 15.16 -17.90
C LEU A 123 -13.30 14.22 -18.10
N MET A 124 -13.63 13.39 -17.10
CA MET A 124 -14.85 12.58 -17.09
C MET A 124 -16.13 13.41 -16.82
N GLY A 125 -16.03 14.70 -16.58
CA GLY A 125 -17.16 15.60 -16.34
C GLY A 125 -17.50 15.85 -14.87
N CYS A 126 -16.71 15.32 -13.92
CA CYS A 126 -16.91 15.55 -12.50
C CYS A 126 -16.53 16.99 -12.12
N ASN A 127 -17.41 17.70 -11.40
CA ASN A 127 -17.08 18.99 -10.83
C ASN A 127 -16.36 18.80 -9.48
N ILE A 128 -15.14 19.34 -9.38
CA ILE A 128 -14.28 19.19 -8.19
C ILE A 128 -13.67 20.54 -7.83
N GLU A 129 -13.88 20.94 -6.59
CA GLU A 129 -13.32 22.14 -5.99
C GLU A 129 -12.35 21.77 -4.88
N GLY A 130 -11.38 22.64 -4.59
CA GLY A 130 -10.44 22.43 -3.50
C GLY A 130 -9.30 23.43 -3.49
N LYS A 131 -8.45 23.33 -2.49
CA LYS A 131 -7.29 24.19 -2.33
C LYS A 131 -6.32 24.00 -3.49
N ASP A 132 -5.77 25.12 -3.99
CA ASP A 132 -4.81 25.15 -5.10
C ASP A 132 -5.33 24.35 -6.32
N ASP A 133 -6.52 24.75 -6.79
CA ASP A 133 -7.24 24.12 -7.90
C ASP A 133 -7.42 22.59 -7.68
N ALA A 134 -7.92 22.23 -6.50
CA ALA A 134 -8.12 20.85 -6.04
C ALA A 134 -6.85 19.98 -6.04
N ASN A 135 -5.68 20.59 -5.91
CA ASN A 135 -4.42 19.88 -5.71
C ASN A 135 -4.21 19.42 -4.26
N TYR A 136 -4.83 20.10 -3.30
CA TYR A 136 -4.72 19.79 -1.88
C TYR A 136 -6.09 19.80 -1.19
N THR A 137 -6.18 19.07 -0.06
CA THR A 137 -7.39 19.11 0.77
C THR A 137 -7.59 20.48 1.44
N PRO A 138 -8.85 20.87 1.71
CA PRO A 138 -10.11 20.15 1.48
C PRO A 138 -10.42 19.95 -0.02
N ILE A 139 -10.96 18.78 -0.38
CA ILE A 139 -11.47 18.49 -1.73
C ILE A 139 -12.99 18.34 -1.65
N LYS A 140 -13.73 19.13 -2.39
CA LYS A 140 -15.17 18.99 -2.54
C LYS A 140 -15.51 18.44 -3.91
N ILE A 141 -16.27 17.35 -3.93
CA ILE A 141 -16.69 16.64 -5.14
C ILE A 141 -18.19 16.77 -5.27
N TYR A 142 -18.62 17.16 -6.45
CA TYR A 142 -20.02 17.17 -6.86
C TYR A 142 -20.22 16.04 -7.86
N GLY A 143 -20.69 14.90 -7.36
CA GLY A 143 -20.88 13.71 -8.16
C GLY A 143 -22.07 13.87 -9.12
N GLY A 144 -22.01 13.15 -10.23
CA GLY A 144 -23.02 13.23 -11.28
C GLY A 144 -22.83 12.23 -12.40
N ASP A 145 -23.39 12.55 -13.56
CA ASP A 145 -23.27 11.72 -14.74
C ASP A 145 -21.86 11.86 -15.34
N LEU A 146 -21.15 10.74 -15.44
CA LEU A 146 -19.79 10.72 -15.94
C LEU A 146 -19.74 10.30 -17.42
N LYS A 147 -18.77 10.88 -18.14
CA LYS A 147 -18.41 10.47 -19.50
C LYS A 147 -17.28 9.46 -19.43
N ALA A 148 -17.24 8.55 -20.40
CA ALA A 148 -16.11 7.68 -20.62
C ALA A 148 -14.82 8.48 -20.88
N ILE A 149 -13.68 7.88 -20.55
CA ILE A 149 -12.36 8.50 -20.73
C ILE A 149 -11.44 7.57 -21.52
N ASP A 150 -10.63 8.17 -22.39
CA ASP A 150 -9.43 7.54 -22.97
C ASP A 150 -8.21 8.27 -22.37
N TYR A 151 -7.49 7.59 -21.45
CA TYR A 151 -6.52 8.28 -20.61
C TYR A 151 -5.18 7.55 -20.52
N HIS A 152 -4.12 8.22 -21.00
CA HIS A 152 -2.75 7.78 -20.86
C HIS A 152 -2.15 8.33 -19.57
N MET A 153 -1.89 7.45 -18.61
CA MET A 153 -1.35 7.82 -17.30
C MET A 153 0.09 8.33 -17.43
N PRO A 154 0.39 9.55 -16.97
CA PRO A 154 1.76 10.12 -17.07
C PRO A 154 2.76 9.43 -16.14
N VAL A 155 2.27 8.81 -15.06
CA VAL A 155 3.08 8.14 -14.04
C VAL A 155 2.46 6.79 -13.65
N ALA A 156 3.28 5.83 -13.24
CA ALA A 156 2.84 4.55 -12.72
C ALA A 156 2.23 4.74 -11.32
N SER A 157 0.91 4.79 -11.22
CA SER A 157 0.19 4.97 -9.96
C SER A 157 -1.05 4.09 -9.87
N ALA A 158 -0.98 3.04 -9.06
CA ALA A 158 -2.12 2.18 -8.81
C ALA A 158 -3.32 2.92 -8.19
N GLN A 159 -3.10 4.00 -7.43
CA GLN A 159 -4.18 4.78 -6.82
C GLN A 159 -4.92 5.62 -7.86
N VAL A 160 -4.20 6.26 -8.80
CA VAL A 160 -4.82 6.99 -9.92
C VAL A 160 -5.60 6.02 -10.80
N LYS A 161 -4.98 4.93 -11.22
CA LYS A 161 -5.64 3.86 -11.97
C LYS A 161 -6.92 3.38 -11.28
N SER A 162 -6.84 3.05 -10.00
CA SER A 162 -8.00 2.57 -9.23
C SER A 162 -9.12 3.59 -9.15
N ALA A 163 -8.81 4.88 -8.95
CA ALA A 163 -9.80 5.95 -8.94
C ALA A 163 -10.53 6.06 -10.28
N LEU A 164 -9.79 5.98 -11.39
CA LEU A 164 -10.37 6.03 -12.73
C LEU A 164 -11.20 4.79 -13.05
N ILE A 165 -10.74 3.58 -12.70
CA ILE A 165 -11.52 2.35 -12.84
C ILE A 165 -12.85 2.47 -12.08
N LEU A 166 -12.80 2.94 -10.83
CA LEU A 166 -14.01 3.11 -10.01
C LEU A 166 -14.98 4.14 -10.59
N ALA A 167 -14.48 5.28 -11.09
CA ALA A 167 -15.32 6.27 -11.77
C ALA A 167 -15.91 5.71 -13.08
N SER A 168 -15.14 4.89 -13.81
CA SER A 168 -15.59 4.30 -15.08
C SER A 168 -16.74 3.31 -14.93
N LEU A 169 -16.97 2.74 -13.74
CA LEU A 169 -18.14 1.91 -13.46
C LEU A 169 -19.47 2.69 -13.63
N TYR A 170 -19.41 4.02 -13.46
CA TYR A 170 -20.55 4.94 -13.54
C TYR A 170 -20.61 5.70 -14.87
N ALA A 171 -19.65 5.50 -15.77
CA ALA A 171 -19.57 6.26 -17.02
C ALA A 171 -20.68 5.88 -18.00
N ASN A 172 -20.87 6.71 -19.01
CA ASN A 172 -21.90 6.50 -20.05
C ASN A 172 -21.48 5.52 -21.16
N ASP A 173 -20.18 5.15 -21.22
CA ASP A 173 -19.61 4.25 -22.23
C ASP A 173 -18.31 3.62 -21.69
N THR A 174 -17.69 2.74 -22.47
CA THR A 174 -16.41 2.08 -22.16
C THR A 174 -15.29 3.10 -22.00
N SER A 175 -14.61 3.05 -20.86
CA SER A 175 -13.38 3.83 -20.61
C SER A 175 -12.13 3.01 -20.89
N PHE A 176 -11.09 3.68 -21.40
CA PHE A 176 -9.77 3.09 -21.65
C PHE A 176 -8.71 3.82 -20.82
N ILE A 177 -7.96 3.04 -20.04
CA ILE A 177 -6.88 3.55 -19.19
C ILE A 177 -5.59 2.85 -19.59
N TYR A 178 -4.55 3.63 -19.91
CA TYR A 178 -3.26 3.12 -20.33
C TYR A 178 -2.20 3.42 -19.29
N GLU A 179 -1.58 2.37 -18.75
CA GLU A 179 -0.45 2.50 -17.84
C GLU A 179 0.85 2.72 -18.63
N LYS A 180 1.77 3.52 -18.09
CA LYS A 180 3.13 3.66 -18.61
C LYS A 180 4.00 2.44 -18.26
N VAL A 181 3.84 1.97 -17.01
CA VAL A 181 4.46 0.76 -16.46
C VAL A 181 3.41 0.08 -15.60
N LYS A 182 3.39 -1.25 -15.60
CA LYS A 182 2.40 -2.02 -14.85
C LYS A 182 2.47 -1.74 -13.35
N SER A 183 1.39 -1.22 -12.81
CA SER A 183 1.22 -0.98 -11.37
C SER A 183 0.37 -2.08 -10.71
N ARG A 184 0.19 -2.02 -9.38
CA ARG A 184 -0.64 -2.97 -8.61
C ARG A 184 -2.02 -3.12 -9.21
N ASN A 185 -2.52 -4.36 -9.32
CA ASN A 185 -3.76 -4.71 -10.02
C ASN A 185 -4.85 -5.32 -9.12
N HIS A 186 -4.78 -5.10 -7.82
CA HIS A 186 -5.81 -5.57 -6.88
C HIS A 186 -7.22 -5.06 -7.23
N THR A 187 -7.33 -3.82 -7.74
CA THR A 187 -8.63 -3.25 -8.13
C THR A 187 -9.26 -4.05 -9.24
N GLU A 188 -8.51 -4.35 -10.29
CA GLU A 188 -8.98 -5.12 -11.44
C GLU A 188 -9.37 -6.55 -11.04
N ILE A 189 -8.53 -7.22 -10.26
CA ILE A 189 -8.79 -8.59 -9.79
C ILE A 189 -10.04 -8.62 -8.90
N MET A 190 -10.10 -7.77 -7.89
CA MET A 190 -11.20 -7.77 -6.93
C MET A 190 -12.52 -7.32 -7.56
N LEU A 191 -12.55 -6.24 -8.35
CA LEU A 191 -13.79 -5.78 -8.99
C LEU A 191 -14.37 -6.82 -9.95
N LYS A 192 -13.53 -7.58 -10.66
CA LYS A 192 -14.02 -8.71 -11.48
C LYS A 192 -14.77 -9.73 -10.65
N SER A 193 -14.31 -10.06 -9.44
CA SER A 193 -15.04 -10.99 -8.57
C SER A 193 -16.39 -10.43 -8.10
N PHE A 194 -16.52 -9.11 -8.02
CA PHE A 194 -17.79 -8.42 -7.72
C PHE A 194 -18.70 -8.26 -8.96
N GLY A 195 -18.29 -8.74 -10.14
CA GLY A 195 -19.07 -8.72 -11.37
C GLY A 195 -18.82 -7.49 -12.27
N ALA A 196 -17.78 -6.71 -12.01
CA ALA A 196 -17.39 -5.63 -12.91
C ALA A 196 -16.86 -6.17 -14.25
N ASP A 197 -17.24 -5.52 -15.34
CA ASP A 197 -16.76 -5.83 -16.68
C ASP A 197 -15.48 -5.05 -17.00
N ILE A 198 -14.37 -5.68 -16.69
CA ILE A 198 -13.00 -5.11 -16.85
C ILE A 198 -12.17 -6.07 -17.69
N ASN A 199 -11.56 -5.58 -18.76
CA ASN A 199 -10.56 -6.32 -19.53
C ASN A 199 -9.18 -5.66 -19.38
N VAL A 200 -8.13 -6.49 -19.27
CA VAL A 200 -6.74 -6.03 -19.15
C VAL A 200 -5.90 -6.70 -20.22
N GLU A 201 -5.40 -5.91 -21.16
CA GLU A 201 -4.50 -6.34 -22.23
C GLU A 201 -3.17 -5.59 -22.10
N ASN A 202 -2.15 -6.25 -21.60
CA ASN A 202 -0.84 -5.66 -21.31
C ASN A 202 -0.94 -4.44 -20.36
N LEU A 203 -0.79 -3.23 -20.89
CA LEU A 203 -0.87 -1.96 -20.16
C LEU A 203 -2.19 -1.21 -20.39
N LYS A 204 -3.11 -1.76 -21.19
CA LYS A 204 -4.43 -1.21 -21.46
C LYS A 204 -5.47 -1.87 -20.57
N ILE A 205 -6.25 -1.07 -19.86
CA ILE A 205 -7.40 -1.48 -19.08
C ILE A 205 -8.64 -0.90 -19.75
N SER A 206 -9.59 -1.76 -20.09
CA SER A 206 -10.92 -1.38 -20.59
C SER A 206 -11.94 -1.65 -19.49
N VAL A 207 -12.77 -0.66 -19.17
CA VAL A 207 -13.80 -0.74 -18.15
C VAL A 207 -15.14 -0.39 -18.74
N ASN A 208 -16.06 -1.36 -18.78
CA ASN A 208 -17.44 -1.11 -19.16
C ASN A 208 -18.24 -0.66 -17.94
N PRO A 209 -19.17 0.30 -18.09
CA PRO A 209 -20.10 0.64 -17.02
C PRO A 209 -20.98 -0.56 -16.69
N VAL A 210 -21.35 -0.68 -15.42
CA VAL A 210 -22.21 -1.76 -14.93
C VAL A 210 -23.40 -1.21 -14.16
N ASN A 211 -24.52 -1.91 -14.18
CA ASN A 211 -25.70 -1.49 -13.43
C ASN A 211 -25.58 -1.80 -11.94
N GLU A 212 -24.88 -2.88 -11.59
CA GLU A 212 -24.76 -3.36 -10.21
C GLU A 212 -23.50 -4.20 -10.02
N LEU A 213 -22.96 -4.19 -8.81
CA LEU A 213 -21.94 -5.12 -8.32
C LEU A 213 -22.57 -6.07 -7.30
N PHE A 214 -22.06 -7.30 -7.23
CA PHE A 214 -22.63 -8.35 -6.37
C PHE A 214 -21.72 -8.66 -5.19
N SER A 215 -22.33 -9.02 -4.06
CA SER A 215 -21.60 -9.34 -2.83
C SER A 215 -20.62 -10.51 -2.99
N GLN A 216 -19.50 -10.41 -2.30
CA GLN A 216 -18.44 -11.43 -2.26
C GLN A 216 -17.89 -11.54 -0.85
N ASP A 217 -17.67 -12.77 -0.39
CA ASP A 217 -16.87 -13.00 0.80
C ASP A 217 -15.39 -12.91 0.43
N ILE A 218 -14.64 -12.15 1.24
CA ILE A 218 -13.23 -11.82 0.96
C ILE A 218 -12.36 -12.32 2.12
N TYR A 219 -11.35 -13.12 1.81
CA TYR A 219 -10.25 -13.35 2.72
C TYR A 219 -9.09 -12.44 2.33
N VAL A 220 -8.63 -11.58 3.24
CA VAL A 220 -7.51 -10.67 3.02
C VAL A 220 -6.20 -11.42 3.30
N PRO A 221 -5.35 -11.67 2.28
CA PRO A 221 -4.06 -12.31 2.50
C PRO A 221 -3.13 -11.41 3.30
N GLY A 222 -2.08 -11.98 3.88
CA GLY A 222 -1.05 -11.24 4.60
C GLY A 222 -0.33 -10.24 3.70
N ASP A 223 -0.03 -9.05 4.25
CA ASP A 223 0.60 -7.95 3.50
C ASP A 223 2.09 -8.21 3.26
N ILE A 224 2.49 -8.37 2.00
CA ILE A 224 3.90 -8.53 1.61
C ILE A 224 4.76 -7.33 2.06
N SER A 225 4.20 -6.11 2.10
CA SER A 225 4.90 -4.94 2.59
C SER A 225 5.18 -5.01 4.09
N SER A 226 4.28 -5.61 4.87
CA SER A 226 4.50 -5.90 6.29
C SER A 226 5.45 -7.07 6.48
N ALA A 227 5.31 -8.12 5.64
CA ALA A 227 6.25 -9.25 5.62
C ALA A 227 7.70 -8.81 5.39
N ALA A 228 7.90 -7.78 4.56
CA ALA A 228 9.23 -7.27 4.18
C ALA A 228 10.14 -6.98 5.38
N PHE A 229 9.59 -6.40 6.45
CA PHE A 229 10.36 -6.10 7.66
C PHE A 229 10.82 -7.37 8.38
N ILE A 230 9.97 -8.39 8.44
CA ILE A 230 10.32 -9.68 9.05
C ILE A 230 11.27 -10.46 8.15
N ILE A 231 11.08 -10.43 6.83
CA ILE A 231 11.99 -11.04 5.85
C ILE A 231 13.40 -10.47 6.05
N VAL A 232 13.56 -9.15 6.02
CA VAL A 232 14.87 -8.51 6.20
C VAL A 232 15.43 -8.81 7.60
N SER A 233 14.62 -8.71 8.65
CA SER A 233 15.03 -9.08 10.01
C SER A 233 15.61 -10.49 10.09
N ALA A 234 14.97 -11.47 9.44
CA ALA A 234 15.43 -12.85 9.46
C ALA A 234 16.72 -13.04 8.63
N LEU A 235 16.80 -12.39 7.46
CA LEU A 235 17.98 -12.48 6.58
C LEU A 235 19.25 -11.95 7.23
N ILE A 236 19.17 -10.86 8.00
CA ILE A 236 20.35 -10.20 8.60
C ILE A 236 20.69 -10.68 10.02
N THR A 237 19.76 -11.36 10.71
CA THR A 237 19.96 -11.78 12.10
C THR A 237 20.45 -13.24 12.15
N LYS A 238 21.71 -13.44 12.59
CA LYS A 238 22.37 -14.76 12.63
C LYS A 238 21.53 -15.83 13.35
N GLY A 239 21.37 -16.98 12.69
CA GLY A 239 20.66 -18.16 13.23
C GLY A 239 19.14 -18.09 13.14
N SER A 240 18.59 -17.07 12.47
CA SER A 240 17.15 -16.95 12.27
C SER A 240 16.60 -17.91 11.22
N GLU A 241 15.39 -18.42 11.48
CA GLU A 241 14.55 -19.17 10.55
C GLU A 241 13.09 -18.90 10.92
N VAL A 242 12.32 -18.30 10.00
CA VAL A 242 10.91 -17.97 10.21
C VAL A 242 10.05 -18.42 9.04
N ILE A 243 8.80 -18.81 9.33
CA ILE A 243 7.77 -19.07 8.33
C ILE A 243 6.68 -18.01 8.47
N ILE A 244 6.52 -17.17 7.45
CA ILE A 244 5.47 -16.17 7.37
C ILE A 244 4.33 -16.77 6.56
N LYS A 245 3.20 -17.03 7.19
CA LYS A 245 2.07 -17.74 6.59
C LYS A 245 1.12 -16.82 5.85
N ASN A 246 0.45 -17.36 4.83
CA ASN A 246 -0.67 -16.73 4.12
C ASN A 246 -0.33 -15.37 3.49
N VAL A 247 0.90 -15.17 3.01
CA VAL A 247 1.33 -13.90 2.38
C VAL A 247 0.76 -13.79 0.97
N GLY A 248 0.27 -12.61 0.61
CA GLY A 248 -0.14 -12.29 -0.75
C GLY A 248 1.05 -12.29 -1.71
N LEU A 249 0.97 -13.10 -2.77
CA LEU A 249 2.03 -13.29 -3.76
C LEU A 249 1.69 -12.67 -5.12
N ASN A 250 0.88 -11.64 -5.14
CA ASN A 250 0.57 -10.91 -6.37
C ASN A 250 1.86 -10.41 -7.03
N LYS A 251 2.11 -10.81 -8.28
CA LYS A 251 3.34 -10.50 -9.02
C LYS A 251 3.61 -9.00 -9.16
N THR A 252 2.57 -8.16 -9.04
CA THR A 252 2.72 -6.69 -9.05
C THR A 252 3.17 -6.13 -7.68
N ARG A 253 3.37 -6.99 -6.67
CA ARG A 253 3.74 -6.64 -5.30
C ARG A 253 5.01 -7.34 -4.81
N THR A 254 5.41 -8.45 -5.43
CA THR A 254 6.47 -9.32 -4.94
C THR A 254 7.88 -8.92 -5.38
N GLY A 255 8.09 -7.67 -5.80
CA GLY A 255 9.42 -7.19 -6.19
C GLY A 255 10.49 -7.38 -5.12
N ILE A 256 10.12 -7.29 -3.84
CA ILE A 256 11.07 -7.57 -2.73
C ILE A 256 11.58 -9.00 -2.75
N ILE A 257 10.77 -10.01 -3.13
CA ILE A 257 11.22 -11.40 -3.22
C ILE A 257 12.28 -11.54 -4.32
N ASP A 258 12.07 -10.87 -5.46
CA ASP A 258 13.02 -10.88 -6.56
C ASP A 258 14.34 -10.19 -6.14
N VAL A 259 14.26 -9.04 -5.46
CA VAL A 259 15.45 -8.34 -4.95
C VAL A 259 16.20 -9.19 -3.92
N VAL A 260 15.50 -9.81 -2.97
CA VAL A 260 16.13 -10.68 -1.96
C VAL A 260 16.86 -11.85 -2.63
N LYS A 261 16.25 -12.48 -3.64
CA LYS A 261 16.90 -13.56 -4.41
C LYS A 261 18.11 -13.05 -5.18
N ASN A 262 18.02 -11.89 -5.83
CA ASN A 262 19.15 -11.25 -6.53
C ASN A 262 20.29 -10.87 -5.59
N MET A 263 19.98 -10.58 -4.33
CA MET A 263 20.95 -10.34 -3.26
C MET A 263 21.47 -11.61 -2.58
N ASN A 264 21.21 -12.79 -3.15
CA ASN A 264 21.56 -14.11 -2.60
C ASN A 264 20.88 -14.42 -1.26
N GLY A 265 19.72 -13.79 -0.96
CA GLY A 265 18.97 -14.00 0.27
C GLY A 265 18.24 -15.36 0.28
N ASN A 266 18.29 -16.07 1.40
CA ASN A 266 17.66 -17.38 1.57
C ASN A 266 16.17 -17.21 1.87
N ILE A 267 15.37 -17.19 0.81
CA ILE A 267 13.90 -17.10 0.83
C ILE A 267 13.28 -18.13 -0.10
N GLU A 268 12.33 -18.89 0.40
CA GLU A 268 11.58 -19.91 -0.33
C GLU A 268 10.09 -19.63 -0.23
N ILE A 269 9.36 -19.82 -1.34
CA ILE A 269 7.90 -19.79 -1.35
C ILE A 269 7.41 -21.22 -1.26
N ILE A 270 6.55 -21.49 -0.29
CA ILE A 270 5.95 -22.80 -0.07
C ILE A 270 4.42 -22.68 0.04
N ASN A 271 3.71 -23.78 -0.16
CA ASN A 271 2.25 -23.85 -0.01
C ASN A 271 1.47 -22.83 -0.86
N GLU A 272 1.90 -22.61 -2.11
CA GLU A 272 1.20 -21.70 -3.02
C GLU A 272 -0.22 -22.17 -3.34
N ARG A 273 -1.19 -21.24 -3.32
CA ARG A 273 -2.60 -21.49 -3.63
C ARG A 273 -3.34 -20.22 -4.06
N LEU A 274 -4.47 -20.39 -4.72
CA LEU A 274 -5.38 -19.26 -5.03
C LEU A 274 -6.42 -19.09 -3.93
N VAL A 275 -6.61 -17.85 -3.49
CA VAL A 275 -7.64 -17.46 -2.51
C VAL A 275 -8.31 -16.18 -3.01
N GLY A 276 -9.61 -16.24 -3.33
CA GLY A 276 -10.35 -15.08 -3.83
C GLY A 276 -9.76 -14.43 -5.10
N GLY A 277 -9.11 -15.23 -5.97
CA GLY A 277 -8.45 -14.75 -7.18
C GLY A 277 -7.03 -14.20 -6.98
N GLU A 278 -6.56 -14.05 -5.75
CA GLU A 278 -5.17 -13.66 -5.42
C GLU A 278 -4.32 -14.90 -5.15
N LEU A 279 -3.07 -14.89 -5.62
CA LEU A 279 -2.08 -15.91 -5.29
C LEU A 279 -1.57 -15.68 -3.86
N VAL A 280 -1.58 -16.73 -3.05
CA VAL A 280 -1.17 -16.71 -1.65
C VAL A 280 -0.20 -17.86 -1.39
N GLY A 281 0.77 -17.66 -0.52
CA GLY A 281 1.69 -18.71 -0.10
C GLY A 281 2.34 -18.41 1.24
N ASP A 282 3.20 -19.30 1.68
CA ASP A 282 3.99 -19.13 2.89
C ASP A 282 5.44 -18.80 2.48
N LEU A 283 6.10 -17.92 3.22
CA LEU A 283 7.50 -17.55 2.99
C LEU A 283 8.37 -18.16 4.08
N LEU A 284 9.27 -19.06 3.71
CA LEU A 284 10.31 -19.58 4.58
C LEU A 284 11.57 -18.75 4.36
N VAL A 285 12.03 -18.06 5.42
CA VAL A 285 13.17 -17.15 5.37
C VAL A 285 14.21 -17.54 6.39
N ARG A 286 15.47 -17.65 5.95
CA ARG A 286 16.62 -18.01 6.80
C ARG A 286 17.72 -16.97 6.75
N TYR A 287 18.47 -16.86 7.82
CA TYR A 287 19.67 -16.02 7.86
C TYR A 287 20.59 -16.29 6.68
N THR A 288 21.09 -15.20 6.08
CA THR A 288 22.01 -15.26 4.95
C THR A 288 23.31 -14.51 5.30
N LYS A 289 24.43 -15.25 5.34
CA LYS A 289 25.74 -14.68 5.65
C LYS A 289 26.31 -13.86 4.48
N ASP A 290 26.13 -14.40 3.28
CA ASP A 290 26.82 -13.90 2.08
C ASP A 290 25.82 -13.15 1.16
N LEU A 291 25.17 -12.13 1.74
CA LEU A 291 24.35 -11.19 0.98
C LEU A 291 25.22 -10.38 0.04
N CYS A 292 24.80 -10.17 -1.21
CA CYS A 292 25.49 -9.39 -2.20
C CYS A 292 24.64 -8.18 -2.66
N ALA A 293 25.34 -7.14 -3.11
CA ALA A 293 24.72 -5.92 -3.62
C ALA A 293 24.03 -6.15 -4.96
N THR A 294 23.07 -5.28 -5.30
CA THR A 294 22.33 -5.33 -6.55
C THR A 294 21.92 -3.93 -7.02
N THR A 295 21.49 -3.80 -8.27
CA THR A 295 20.85 -2.60 -8.80
C THR A 295 19.33 -2.80 -8.84
N ILE A 296 18.59 -1.81 -8.38
CA ILE A 296 17.13 -1.80 -8.28
C ILE A 296 16.63 -0.56 -9.03
N ASP A 297 16.06 -0.78 -10.20
CA ASP A 297 15.65 0.31 -11.10
C ASP A 297 14.45 -0.07 -11.98
N LYS A 298 13.93 0.88 -12.74
CA LYS A 298 12.93 0.69 -13.81
C LYS A 298 11.66 -0.02 -13.32
N ASP A 299 11.25 -1.05 -14.04
CA ASP A 299 9.96 -1.73 -13.91
C ASP A 299 9.78 -2.50 -12.60
N ILE A 300 10.85 -2.75 -11.85
CA ILE A 300 10.74 -3.38 -10.54
C ILE A 300 10.28 -2.39 -9.47
N ILE A 301 10.58 -1.10 -9.63
CA ILE A 301 10.28 -0.06 -8.62
C ILE A 301 8.79 -0.01 -8.24
N PRO A 302 7.81 0.02 -9.17
CA PRO A 302 6.39 0.00 -8.81
C PRO A 302 5.96 -1.24 -8.02
N ARG A 303 6.69 -2.37 -8.15
CA ARG A 303 6.41 -3.65 -7.51
C ARG A 303 6.91 -3.74 -6.07
N LEU A 304 7.76 -2.78 -5.64
CA LEU A 304 8.40 -2.77 -4.31
C LEU A 304 8.63 -1.35 -3.74
N ILE A 305 7.98 -0.34 -4.30
CA ILE A 305 8.21 1.07 -3.92
C ILE A 305 8.07 1.31 -2.39
N ASP A 306 7.16 0.58 -1.76
CA ASP A 306 6.90 0.72 -0.34
C ASP A 306 7.89 -0.09 0.53
N GLU A 307 8.61 -1.04 -0.04
CA GLU A 307 9.62 -1.88 0.60
C GLU A 307 11.03 -1.29 0.52
N ILE A 308 11.26 -0.25 -0.30
CA ILE A 308 12.59 0.38 -0.49
C ILE A 308 13.23 0.79 0.84
N PRO A 309 12.54 1.35 1.84
CA PRO A 309 13.17 1.67 3.12
C PRO A 309 13.83 0.46 3.80
N VAL A 310 13.16 -0.68 3.88
CA VAL A 310 13.74 -1.87 4.51
C VAL A 310 14.75 -2.58 3.60
N ILE A 311 14.62 -2.46 2.29
CA ILE A 311 15.65 -2.93 1.34
C ILE A 311 16.94 -2.11 1.49
N ALA A 312 16.86 -0.81 1.74
CA ALA A 312 18.03 0.00 2.05
C ALA A 312 18.75 -0.47 3.32
N VAL A 313 17.99 -0.91 4.33
CA VAL A 313 18.55 -1.58 5.52
C VAL A 313 19.25 -2.88 5.13
N LEU A 314 18.61 -3.74 4.33
CA LEU A 314 19.23 -4.98 3.84
C LEU A 314 20.55 -4.71 3.10
N ALA A 315 20.56 -3.67 2.25
CA ALA A 315 21.73 -3.25 1.46
C ALA A 315 22.93 -2.85 2.33
N THR A 316 22.70 -2.28 3.53
CA THR A 316 23.81 -1.98 4.47
C THR A 316 24.55 -3.22 4.94
N GLN A 317 23.95 -4.41 4.86
CA GLN A 317 24.51 -5.69 5.30
C GLN A 317 25.03 -6.56 4.14
N ALA A 318 24.83 -6.13 2.89
CA ALA A 318 25.27 -6.84 1.69
C ALA A 318 26.70 -6.46 1.32
N GLU A 319 27.44 -7.35 0.66
CA GLU A 319 28.77 -7.06 0.11
C GLU A 319 28.67 -6.32 -1.21
N GLY A 320 29.41 -5.20 -1.34
CA GLY A 320 29.43 -4.38 -2.55
C GLY A 320 28.57 -3.13 -2.47
N THR A 321 28.19 -2.56 -3.62
CA THR A 321 27.45 -1.29 -3.71
C THR A 321 26.08 -1.53 -4.31
N THR A 322 25.03 -1.34 -3.52
CA THR A 322 23.63 -1.37 -3.99
C THR A 322 23.23 0.00 -4.50
N ILE A 323 22.60 0.04 -5.68
CA ILE A 323 22.10 1.26 -6.32
C ILE A 323 20.59 1.15 -6.45
N ILE A 324 19.85 2.12 -5.89
CA ILE A 324 18.40 2.26 -6.02
C ILE A 324 18.16 3.56 -6.78
N LYS A 325 17.43 3.51 -7.91
CA LYS A 325 17.07 4.67 -8.74
C LYS A 325 15.69 4.53 -9.37
N ASP A 326 15.22 5.53 -10.09
CA ASP A 326 13.85 5.60 -10.65
C ASP A 326 12.75 5.59 -9.57
N ALA A 327 13.08 5.95 -8.33
CA ALA A 327 12.20 5.86 -7.16
C ALA A 327 11.69 7.23 -6.66
N GLN A 328 11.57 8.24 -7.55
CA GLN A 328 11.16 9.60 -7.22
C GLN A 328 9.80 9.67 -6.48
N GLU A 329 8.91 8.71 -6.68
CA GLU A 329 7.64 8.63 -5.94
C GLU A 329 7.80 8.51 -4.42
N LEU A 330 8.98 8.12 -3.93
CA LEU A 330 9.30 8.10 -2.50
C LEU A 330 9.36 9.49 -1.87
N LYS A 331 9.60 10.55 -2.68
CA LYS A 331 9.66 11.94 -2.19
C LYS A 331 8.30 12.49 -1.76
N VAL A 332 7.20 11.92 -2.27
CA VAL A 332 5.82 12.40 -2.06
C VAL A 332 4.95 11.40 -1.28
N LYS A 333 5.58 10.52 -0.52
CA LYS A 333 4.91 9.60 0.42
C LYS A 333 4.58 10.30 1.75
N GLU A 334 4.43 9.55 2.83
CA GLU A 334 4.20 10.06 4.19
C GLU A 334 5.30 11.02 4.64
N SER A 335 6.53 10.71 4.23
CA SER A 335 7.72 11.56 4.33
C SER A 335 8.46 11.56 2.98
N ASN A 336 9.49 12.40 2.82
CA ASN A 336 10.47 12.17 1.77
C ASN A 336 11.36 10.98 2.19
N ARG A 337 10.93 9.77 1.81
CA ARG A 337 11.57 8.52 2.24
C ARG A 337 13.02 8.39 1.79
N ILE A 338 13.40 8.96 0.64
CA ILE A 338 14.80 8.96 0.19
C ILE A 338 15.65 9.72 1.21
N LYS A 339 15.29 10.98 1.45
CA LYS A 339 16.00 11.84 2.40
C LYS A 339 16.01 11.27 3.81
N SER A 340 14.85 10.79 4.29
CA SER A 340 14.70 10.20 5.61
C SER A 340 15.60 8.98 5.83
N MET A 341 15.72 8.10 4.82
CA MET A 341 16.62 6.94 4.89
C MET A 341 18.06 7.35 4.89
N VAL A 342 18.47 8.27 3.99
CA VAL A 342 19.85 8.72 3.88
C VAL A 342 20.32 9.43 5.15
N GLU A 343 19.54 10.38 5.68
CA GLU A 343 19.88 11.10 6.91
C GLU A 343 20.06 10.15 8.10
N ASN A 344 19.12 9.26 8.30
CA ASN A 344 19.14 8.35 9.44
C ASN A 344 20.23 7.27 9.33
N LEU A 345 20.45 6.69 8.16
CA LEU A 345 21.51 5.70 7.96
C LEU A 345 22.90 6.34 8.12
N LYS A 346 23.11 7.59 7.70
CA LYS A 346 24.35 8.33 7.97
C LYS A 346 24.59 8.54 9.46
N ILE A 347 23.56 8.85 10.26
CA ILE A 347 23.65 8.97 11.72
C ILE A 347 24.16 7.65 12.32
N LEU A 348 23.74 6.51 11.78
CA LEU A 348 24.20 5.19 12.23
C LEU A 348 25.57 4.77 11.67
N GLY A 349 26.21 5.60 10.84
CA GLY A 349 27.54 5.33 10.28
C GLY A 349 27.53 4.52 8.98
N ALA A 350 26.41 4.40 8.29
CA ALA A 350 26.36 3.76 6.98
C ALA A 350 27.02 4.65 5.91
N ASP A 351 27.69 4.01 4.95
CA ASP A 351 28.21 4.66 3.73
C ASP A 351 27.07 4.70 2.69
N ILE A 352 26.38 5.84 2.65
CA ILE A 352 25.19 6.06 1.83
C ILE A 352 25.21 7.46 1.20
N GLU A 353 24.79 7.55 -0.07
CA GLU A 353 24.67 8.77 -0.85
C GLU A 353 23.23 8.94 -1.35
N GLU A 354 22.70 10.17 -1.28
CA GLU A 354 21.40 10.54 -1.86
C GLU A 354 21.54 10.80 -3.35
N LEU A 355 20.68 10.20 -4.17
CA LEU A 355 20.49 10.53 -5.56
C LEU A 355 19.21 11.37 -5.73
N GLU A 356 19.07 12.00 -6.90
CA GLU A 356 17.85 12.77 -7.20
C GLU A 356 16.58 11.92 -7.08
N ASP A 357 16.63 10.65 -7.49
CA ASP A 357 15.51 9.72 -7.52
C ASP A 357 15.75 8.41 -6.78
N GLY A 358 16.75 8.38 -5.89
CA GLY A 358 17.10 7.16 -5.18
C GLY A 358 18.29 7.32 -4.22
N MET A 359 19.11 6.27 -4.08
CA MET A 359 20.26 6.25 -3.19
C MET A 359 21.28 5.19 -3.59
N ILE A 360 22.55 5.44 -3.23
CA ILE A 360 23.65 4.48 -3.35
C ILE A 360 24.06 4.06 -1.93
N ILE A 361 24.18 2.76 -1.69
CA ILE A 361 24.49 2.19 -0.38
C ILE A 361 25.67 1.25 -0.53
N LYS A 362 26.78 1.54 0.14
CA LYS A 362 27.93 0.67 0.20
C LYS A 362 27.83 -0.21 1.45
N GLY A 363 27.75 -1.47 1.23
CA GLY A 363 27.54 -2.47 2.30
C GLY A 363 28.78 -3.00 2.91
N LYS A 364 28.69 -3.92 3.64
CA LYS A 364 28.96 -4.38 5.01
C LYS A 364 29.29 -3.26 5.98
N SER A 365 28.36 -2.33 6.18
CA SER A 365 28.51 -1.24 7.13
C SER A 365 28.43 -1.75 8.57
N LYS A 366 29.40 -1.36 9.41
CA LYS A 366 29.30 -1.53 10.86
C LYS A 366 28.45 -0.39 11.40
N LEU A 367 27.21 -0.68 11.74
CA LEU A 367 26.27 0.33 12.21
C LEU A 367 26.37 0.53 13.71
N ASN A 368 26.34 1.78 14.13
CA ASN A 368 26.29 2.22 15.53
C ASN A 368 24.83 2.37 16.00
N GLY A 369 24.62 2.53 17.32
CA GLY A 369 23.35 2.99 17.86
C GLY A 369 23.13 4.49 17.60
N GLY A 370 21.91 4.96 17.88
CA GLY A 370 21.59 6.38 17.71
C GLY A 370 20.11 6.71 17.89
N LYS A 371 19.80 8.01 17.79
CA LYS A 371 18.42 8.50 17.75
C LYS A 371 17.98 8.72 16.32
N ILE A 372 16.88 8.12 15.94
CA ILE A 372 16.32 8.15 14.58
C ILE A 372 15.07 9.01 14.57
N LYS A 373 14.96 9.85 13.55
CA LYS A 373 13.74 10.61 13.25
C LYS A 373 12.85 9.78 12.33
N THR A 374 11.70 9.39 12.80
CA THR A 374 10.72 8.62 12.02
C THR A 374 9.95 9.46 11.02
N PHE A 375 9.88 10.79 11.24
CA PHE A 375 9.06 11.72 10.47
C PHE A 375 7.57 11.31 10.46
N LYS A 376 7.12 10.59 11.50
CA LYS A 376 5.79 9.98 11.60
C LYS A 376 5.47 9.01 10.45
N ASP A 377 6.50 8.45 9.81
CA ASP A 377 6.38 7.47 8.74
C ASP A 377 6.65 6.07 9.31
N HIS A 378 5.60 5.25 9.32
CA HIS A 378 5.64 3.90 9.85
C HIS A 378 6.69 3.01 9.15
N ARG A 379 6.97 3.23 7.85
CA ARG A 379 7.97 2.43 7.12
C ARG A 379 9.40 2.80 7.49
N ILE A 380 9.64 4.07 7.78
CA ILE A 380 10.91 4.52 8.33
C ILE A 380 11.10 3.92 9.73
N ALA A 381 10.09 4.04 10.59
CA ALA A 381 10.14 3.50 11.95
C ALA A 381 10.43 1.98 11.96
N MET A 382 9.69 1.19 11.17
CA MET A 382 9.89 -0.27 11.10
C MET A 382 11.24 -0.64 10.47
N ALA A 383 11.72 0.08 9.43
CA ALA A 383 13.01 -0.20 8.81
C ALA A 383 14.15 -0.04 9.82
N PHE A 384 14.14 1.03 10.61
CA PHE A 384 15.17 1.23 11.61
C PHE A 384 15.02 0.36 12.85
N SER A 385 13.79 -0.04 13.23
CA SER A 385 13.58 -1.02 14.30
C SER A 385 14.18 -2.40 13.97
N THR A 386 14.19 -2.77 12.68
CA THR A 386 14.84 -4.00 12.18
C THR A 386 16.33 -4.05 12.52
N LEU A 387 17.01 -2.93 12.47
CA LEU A 387 18.45 -2.84 12.80
C LEU A 387 18.76 -3.06 14.29
N ASN A 388 17.79 -2.86 15.19
CA ASN A 388 17.99 -3.15 16.62
C ASN A 388 18.30 -4.64 16.89
N LEU A 389 18.01 -5.54 15.95
CA LEU A 389 18.30 -6.97 16.08
C LEU A 389 19.78 -7.30 15.88
N ILE A 390 20.54 -6.41 15.23
CA ILE A 390 21.93 -6.64 14.87
C ILE A 390 22.90 -5.53 15.34
N SER A 391 22.38 -4.37 15.76
CA SER A 391 23.23 -3.26 16.22
C SER A 391 23.81 -3.56 17.59
N ALA A 392 25.07 -3.16 17.80
CA ALA A 392 25.75 -3.31 19.09
C ALA A 392 25.16 -2.39 20.17
N GLU A 393 24.65 -1.23 19.77
CA GLU A 393 24.03 -0.24 20.63
C GLU A 393 22.57 -0.01 20.22
N LYS A 394 21.73 0.42 21.17
CA LYS A 394 20.30 0.63 20.93
C LYS A 394 20.02 1.77 19.96
N ILE A 395 19.21 1.52 18.96
CA ILE A 395 18.61 2.52 18.09
C ILE A 395 17.29 2.95 18.71
N LYS A 396 17.13 4.26 18.98
CA LYS A 396 15.92 4.83 19.58
C LYS A 396 15.14 5.59 18.51
N LEU A 397 13.87 5.23 18.34
CA LEU A 397 12.94 5.97 17.50
C LEU A 397 12.34 7.14 18.29
N ASP A 398 12.12 8.27 17.65
CA ASP A 398 11.42 9.43 18.24
C ASP A 398 9.91 9.21 18.35
N ASP A 399 9.33 8.35 17.51
CA ASP A 399 7.90 8.00 17.49
C ASP A 399 7.76 6.53 17.09
N GLU A 400 7.40 5.66 18.02
CA GLU A 400 7.11 4.25 17.79
C GLU A 400 5.63 4.02 17.44
N ASP A 401 4.74 4.92 17.85
CA ASP A 401 3.28 4.76 17.68
C ASP A 401 2.83 4.90 16.23
N CYS A 402 3.60 5.62 15.41
CA CYS A 402 3.30 5.77 13.98
C CYS A 402 3.23 4.42 13.23
N ILE A 403 3.80 3.34 13.79
CA ILE A 403 3.75 1.98 13.22
C ILE A 403 2.32 1.44 13.20
N ASN A 404 1.48 1.81 14.18
CA ASN A 404 0.10 1.32 14.31
C ASN A 404 -0.81 1.72 13.13
N VAL A 405 -0.42 2.71 12.34
CA VAL A 405 -1.11 3.10 11.10
C VAL A 405 -1.25 1.93 10.12
N SER A 406 -0.25 1.04 10.08
CA SER A 406 -0.22 -0.06 9.10
C SER A 406 0.17 -1.42 9.66
N PHE A 407 0.75 -1.48 10.86
CA PHE A 407 1.15 -2.74 11.48
C PHE A 407 0.94 -2.70 13.01
N PRO A 408 -0.32 -2.66 13.48
CA PRO A 408 -0.60 -2.79 14.90
C PRO A 408 -0.04 -4.13 15.43
N GLY A 409 0.62 -4.09 16.61
CA GLY A 409 1.23 -5.27 17.23
C GLY A 409 2.60 -5.69 16.66
N TYR A 410 3.25 -4.86 15.85
CA TYR A 410 4.56 -5.15 15.26
C TYR A 410 5.63 -5.53 16.29
N PHE A 411 5.79 -4.74 17.35
CA PHE A 411 6.80 -5.01 18.38
C PHE A 411 6.51 -6.28 19.20
N ASP A 412 5.23 -6.57 19.45
CA ASP A 412 4.84 -7.81 20.13
C ASP A 412 5.18 -9.03 19.27
N LEU A 413 4.95 -8.94 17.96
CA LEU A 413 5.33 -9.98 17.01
C LEU A 413 6.85 -10.19 17.02
N ILE A 414 7.65 -9.13 16.86
CA ILE A 414 9.13 -9.23 16.90
C ILE A 414 9.59 -9.86 18.21
N LYS A 415 9.04 -9.44 19.35
CA LYS A 415 9.35 -10.00 20.66
C LYS A 415 9.00 -11.49 20.75
N SER A 416 7.87 -11.91 20.22
CA SER A 416 7.42 -13.30 20.24
C SER A 416 8.32 -14.22 19.40
N LEU A 417 8.91 -13.70 18.32
CA LEU A 417 9.83 -14.42 17.45
C LEU A 417 11.27 -14.43 17.97
N THR A 418 11.63 -13.51 18.87
CA THR A 418 13.00 -13.37 19.39
C THR A 418 13.27 -14.44 20.46
N LYS A 419 14.26 -15.31 20.22
CA LYS A 419 14.73 -16.33 21.13
C LYS A 419 16.18 -16.10 21.52
#